data_d2a0e8e63e9e4e10c50e25b5b27b7c88
#
_entry.id   d2a0e8e63e9e4e10c50e25b5b27b7c88
#
_cell.length_a   1.000
_cell.length_b   1.000
_cell.length_c   1.000
_cell.angle_alpha   90.00
_cell.angle_beta   90.00
_cell.angle_gamma   90.00
#
_symmetry.space_group_name_H-M   'P 1'
#
loop_
_entity.id
_entity.type
_entity.pdbx_description
1 polymer ?
#
loop_
_entity_poly.entity_id
_entity_poly.type
_entity_poly.pdbx_seq_one_letter_code
_entity_poly.pdbx_strand_id
1 'polypeptide(L)'
;YPLPSQRGAPPATIAAQYKMVAIAQAFAIDLTGQVCIDQFGGEFYSGIGSQGEFMRGASRSPGGKPIVCMTSTTEDGTQSRIRPSLLAGEAATIARTDVHYVVTEFGIAYLFGKSIRERATALIELAHPQFRPELFAQAKALGYLSTDQTLQNLRAYPVEEEQTVMLKDSRTVMLRPAMSSDAQGIRDLFHHLSEADVYTRFFRHVRGLSNAEVQRLCNLNYENEVAFVATAGSREESIIVAQSCYFVNPTTNLADTAFMVHPDWQGCGLGTALQNCMITHAKKRGLRGFVFDVLPGNTRMLRLARSGPPTMQVEKTSDSVHLTQLF
;
A
#
# COMPACT_ATOMS: atom_id res chain seq x y z
N TYR A 1 5.73 -24.02 36.03
CA TYR A 1 5.98 -23.13 37.17
C TYR A 1 5.88 -21.70 36.69
N PRO A 2 5.09 -20.82 37.34
CA PRO A 2 5.08 -19.41 36.98
C PRO A 2 6.45 -18.80 37.29
N LEU A 3 7.13 -18.28 36.28
CA LEU A 3 8.36 -17.52 36.45
C LEU A 3 8.02 -16.12 36.97
N PRO A 4 8.82 -15.55 37.89
CA PRO A 4 8.69 -14.14 38.24
C PRO A 4 8.71 -13.26 36.97
N SER A 5 7.90 -12.22 36.91
CA SER A 5 7.82 -11.31 35.75
C SER A 5 9.20 -10.76 35.32
N GLN A 6 10.12 -10.58 36.27
CA GLN A 6 11.52 -10.20 36.02
C GLN A 6 12.32 -11.24 35.20
N ARG A 7 11.87 -12.51 35.14
CA ARG A 7 12.51 -13.57 34.34
C ARG A 7 11.69 -13.94 33.08
N GLY A 8 10.37 -13.75 33.13
CA GLY A 8 9.48 -14.14 32.03
C GLY A 8 9.25 -13.05 30.99
N ALA A 9 9.34 -11.79 31.38
CA ALA A 9 9.01 -10.65 30.54
C ALA A 9 10.17 -9.71 30.12
N PRO A 10 11.48 -9.94 30.45
CA PRO A 10 12.52 -9.09 29.88
C PRO A 10 12.50 -9.16 28.35
N PRO A 11 12.59 -8.05 27.63
CA PRO A 11 12.60 -8.04 26.16
C PRO A 11 13.64 -8.96 25.54
N ALA A 12 14.79 -9.14 26.20
CA ALA A 12 15.85 -10.04 25.74
C ALA A 12 15.40 -11.53 25.76
N THR A 13 14.67 -11.95 26.79
CA THR A 13 14.13 -13.32 26.88
C THR A 13 13.07 -13.57 25.83
N ILE A 14 12.21 -12.57 25.59
CA ILE A 14 11.16 -12.62 24.56
C ILE A 14 11.79 -12.65 23.17
N ALA A 15 12.80 -11.81 22.92
CA ALA A 15 13.52 -11.71 21.66
C ALA A 15 14.29 -13.00 21.31
N ALA A 16 14.70 -13.76 22.30
CA ALA A 16 15.38 -15.06 22.09
C ALA A 16 14.44 -16.16 21.56
N GLN A 17 13.12 -15.95 21.62
CA GLN A 17 12.15 -16.88 21.06
C GLN A 17 12.06 -16.70 19.54
N TYR A 18 12.09 -17.79 18.79
CA TYR A 18 11.97 -17.75 17.33
C TYR A 18 10.51 -17.52 16.92
N LYS A 19 10.29 -16.58 15.99
CA LYS A 19 8.95 -16.21 15.50
C LYS A 19 7.99 -15.79 16.61
N MET A 20 8.46 -15.04 17.57
CA MET A 20 7.61 -14.57 18.67
C MET A 20 6.51 -13.67 18.13
N VAL A 21 5.25 -13.99 18.44
CA VAL A 21 4.09 -13.16 18.12
C VAL A 21 3.58 -12.55 19.42
N ALA A 22 3.57 -11.24 19.51
CA ALA A 22 2.96 -10.48 20.59
C ALA A 22 1.75 -9.73 20.05
N ILE A 23 0.59 -9.91 20.70
CA ILE A 23 -0.66 -9.22 20.32
C ILE A 23 -1.10 -8.38 21.52
N ALA A 24 -1.29 -7.09 21.30
CA ALA A 24 -1.84 -6.17 22.29
C ALA A 24 -3.11 -5.52 21.73
N GLN A 25 -4.15 -5.48 22.56
CA GLN A 25 -5.33 -4.69 22.30
C GLN A 25 -5.06 -3.23 22.70
N ALA A 26 -5.42 -2.27 21.84
CA ALA A 26 -5.25 -0.85 22.11
C ALA A 26 -6.59 -0.14 22.29
N PHE A 27 -6.55 0.92 23.09
CA PHE A 27 -7.65 1.89 23.16
C PHE A 27 -7.55 2.98 22.10
N ALA A 28 -6.33 3.47 21.83
CA ALA A 28 -6.10 4.48 20.82
C ALA A 28 -4.70 4.36 20.19
N ILE A 29 -4.59 4.82 18.96
CA ILE A 29 -3.33 5.01 18.24
C ILE A 29 -3.33 6.38 17.55
N ASP A 30 -2.20 7.09 17.59
CA ASP A 30 -2.04 8.31 16.83
C ASP A 30 -1.46 8.05 15.42
N LEU A 31 -1.55 9.05 14.54
CA LEU A 31 -1.10 8.94 13.15
C LEU A 31 0.43 8.74 13.01
N THR A 32 1.19 8.88 14.08
CA THR A 32 2.63 8.56 14.10
C THR A 32 2.90 7.12 14.53
N GLY A 33 1.88 6.43 15.08
CA GLY A 33 1.95 5.05 15.55
C GLY A 33 2.25 4.93 17.06
N GLN A 34 2.06 5.97 17.86
CA GLN A 34 2.06 5.88 19.33
C GLN A 34 0.75 5.25 19.79
N VAL A 35 0.83 4.28 20.70
CA VAL A 35 -0.33 3.49 21.14
C VAL A 35 -0.58 3.68 22.63
N CYS A 36 -1.84 3.92 22.99
CA CYS A 36 -2.34 3.94 24.35
C CYS A 36 -3.16 2.67 24.62
N ILE A 37 -2.83 1.93 25.68
CA ILE A 37 -3.47 0.64 26.03
C ILE A 37 -4.07 0.61 27.43
N ASP A 38 -3.84 1.61 28.27
CA ASP A 38 -4.24 1.65 29.65
C ASP A 38 -5.26 2.72 29.99
N GLN A 39 -5.45 3.68 29.06
CA GLN A 39 -6.35 4.83 29.25
C GLN A 39 -7.22 5.05 28.01
N PHE A 40 -8.38 5.61 28.22
CA PHE A 40 -9.26 6.11 27.17
C PHE A 40 -10.04 7.32 27.66
N GLY A 41 -9.96 8.44 26.91
CA GLY A 41 -10.65 9.67 27.28
C GLY A 41 -10.21 10.29 28.60
N GLY A 42 -8.99 9.97 29.10
CA GLY A 42 -8.45 10.45 30.36
C GLY A 42 -8.73 9.54 31.57
N GLU A 43 -9.51 8.46 31.36
CA GLU A 43 -9.80 7.47 32.42
C GLU A 43 -8.87 6.26 32.31
N PHE A 44 -8.36 5.79 33.45
CA PHE A 44 -7.56 4.59 33.52
C PHE A 44 -8.45 3.35 33.58
N TYR A 45 -8.22 2.42 32.65
CA TYR A 45 -8.88 1.11 32.60
C TYR A 45 -8.02 -0.01 33.18
N SER A 46 -6.71 0.18 33.20
CA SER A 46 -5.77 -0.78 33.77
C SER A 46 -4.53 -0.11 34.35
N GLY A 47 -3.75 -0.84 35.14
CA GLY A 47 -2.39 -0.43 35.46
C GLY A 47 -1.43 -0.66 34.29
N ILE A 48 -0.21 -0.15 34.42
CA ILE A 48 0.87 -0.33 33.44
C ILE A 48 1.22 -1.84 33.41
N GLY A 49 0.96 -2.46 32.28
CA GLY A 49 1.28 -3.89 32.05
C GLY A 49 2.62 -4.07 31.35
N SER A 50 2.95 -5.33 31.04
CA SER A 50 4.18 -5.72 30.34
C SER A 50 4.04 -5.71 28.80
N GLN A 51 2.97 -5.16 28.26
CA GLN A 51 2.69 -5.18 26.81
C GLN A 51 3.81 -4.53 26.00
N GLY A 52 4.35 -3.39 26.45
CA GLY A 52 5.48 -2.72 25.82
C GLY A 52 6.73 -3.61 25.76
N GLU A 53 7.01 -4.38 26.81
CA GLU A 53 8.12 -5.32 26.87
C GLU A 53 7.94 -6.47 25.84
N PHE A 54 6.73 -7.00 25.73
CA PHE A 54 6.41 -8.06 24.76
C PHE A 54 6.50 -7.53 23.33
N MET A 55 6.00 -6.32 23.04
CA MET A 55 6.11 -5.70 21.73
C MET A 55 7.57 -5.49 21.34
N ARG A 56 8.36 -4.93 22.25
CA ARG A 56 9.81 -4.72 22.05
C ARG A 56 10.57 -6.03 21.87
N GLY A 57 10.25 -7.04 22.63
CA GLY A 57 10.85 -8.36 22.50
C GLY A 57 10.49 -9.03 21.18
N ALA A 58 9.22 -9.02 20.80
CA ALA A 58 8.75 -9.58 19.54
C ALA A 58 9.34 -8.85 18.31
N SER A 59 9.52 -7.52 18.39
CA SER A 59 10.13 -6.76 17.30
C SER A 59 11.59 -7.14 17.02
N ARG A 60 12.28 -7.69 18.00
CA ARG A 60 13.68 -8.12 17.94
C ARG A 60 13.84 -9.63 17.76
N SER A 61 12.77 -10.38 17.88
CA SER A 61 12.77 -11.84 17.66
C SER A 61 12.97 -12.12 16.17
N PRO A 62 13.81 -13.08 15.76
CA PRO A 62 13.93 -13.48 14.37
C PRO A 62 12.58 -13.96 13.80
N GLY A 63 12.03 -13.22 12.83
CA GLY A 63 10.69 -13.46 12.27
C GLY A 63 9.54 -13.15 13.22
N GLY A 64 9.79 -12.36 14.26
CA GLY A 64 8.80 -11.96 15.25
C GLY A 64 7.79 -10.95 14.72
N LYS A 65 6.60 -10.90 15.33
CA LYS A 65 5.50 -10.04 14.91
C LYS A 65 4.83 -9.35 16.09
N PRO A 66 5.19 -8.09 16.39
CA PRO A 66 4.43 -7.27 17.33
C PRO A 66 3.19 -6.70 16.61
N ILE A 67 2.01 -7.06 17.11
CA ILE A 67 0.71 -6.74 16.51
C ILE A 67 -0.12 -5.96 17.52
N VAL A 68 -0.56 -4.78 17.12
CA VAL A 68 -1.58 -4.00 17.83
C VAL A 68 -2.91 -4.21 17.14
N CYS A 69 -3.95 -4.58 17.87
CA CYS A 69 -5.29 -4.74 17.33
C CYS A 69 -6.29 -3.87 18.09
N MET A 70 -7.28 -3.35 17.39
CA MET A 70 -8.39 -2.58 17.96
C MET A 70 -9.52 -2.43 16.95
N THR A 71 -10.72 -2.14 17.44
CA THR A 71 -11.78 -1.58 16.58
C THR A 71 -11.42 -0.16 16.20
N SER A 72 -11.76 0.27 14.98
CA SER A 72 -11.43 1.61 14.49
C SER A 72 -12.22 2.71 15.20
N THR A 73 -13.35 2.36 15.84
CA THR A 73 -14.24 3.27 16.57
C THR A 73 -14.50 2.81 18.00
N THR A 74 -15.06 3.69 18.81
CA THR A 74 -15.74 3.36 20.06
C THR A 74 -16.96 2.46 19.78
N GLU A 75 -17.46 1.80 20.82
CA GLU A 75 -18.60 0.87 20.70
C GLU A 75 -19.88 1.55 20.16
N ASP A 76 -20.10 2.81 20.54
CA ASP A 76 -21.20 3.66 20.04
C ASP A 76 -20.94 4.22 18.63
N GLY A 77 -19.78 3.99 18.04
CA GLY A 77 -19.39 4.48 16.72
C GLY A 77 -19.14 6.00 16.62
N THR A 78 -19.20 6.72 17.74
CA THR A 78 -19.16 8.20 17.73
C THR A 78 -17.75 8.78 17.64
N GLN A 79 -16.71 8.03 18.04
CA GLN A 79 -15.34 8.49 18.06
C GLN A 79 -14.40 7.52 17.34
N SER A 80 -13.42 8.07 16.63
CA SER A 80 -12.32 7.28 16.10
C SER A 80 -11.32 6.92 17.19
N ARG A 81 -10.85 5.68 17.18
CA ARG A 81 -9.70 5.24 18.02
C ARG A 81 -8.35 5.51 17.33
N ILE A 82 -8.39 5.79 16.03
CA ILE A 82 -7.24 6.34 15.29
C ILE A 82 -7.36 7.85 15.32
N ARG A 83 -6.34 8.53 15.81
CA ARG A 83 -6.37 9.96 16.13
C ARG A 83 -5.17 10.71 15.54
N PRO A 84 -5.26 12.01 15.28
CA PRO A 84 -4.10 12.80 14.81
C PRO A 84 -2.95 12.79 15.82
N SER A 85 -3.28 12.87 17.13
CA SER A 85 -2.38 12.72 18.27
C SER A 85 -3.15 12.10 19.44
N LEU A 86 -2.46 11.47 20.38
CA LEU A 86 -3.06 11.04 21.63
C LEU A 86 -3.65 12.25 22.37
N LEU A 87 -4.75 12.06 23.10
CA LEU A 87 -5.41 13.11 23.83
C LEU A 87 -4.60 13.54 25.05
N ALA A 88 -4.90 14.73 25.57
CA ALA A 88 -4.32 15.18 26.82
C ALA A 88 -4.64 14.19 27.96
N GLY A 89 -3.61 13.73 28.66
CA GLY A 89 -3.70 12.71 29.70
C GLY A 89 -3.51 11.27 29.21
N GLU A 90 -3.61 10.97 27.91
CA GLU A 90 -3.28 9.65 27.36
C GLU A 90 -1.76 9.51 27.17
N ALA A 91 -1.19 8.41 27.65
CA ALA A 91 0.24 8.14 27.52
C ALA A 91 0.51 7.16 26.37
N ALA A 92 1.65 7.33 25.70
CA ALA A 92 2.16 6.34 24.76
C ALA A 92 2.73 5.13 25.53
N THR A 93 1.89 4.13 25.82
CA THR A 93 2.28 2.91 26.53
C THR A 93 3.07 1.96 25.64
N ILE A 94 2.87 2.01 24.31
CA ILE A 94 3.74 1.36 23.34
C ILE A 94 4.30 2.47 22.43
N ALA A 95 5.65 2.58 22.40
CA ALA A 95 6.34 3.55 21.58
C ALA A 95 6.17 3.22 20.08
N ARG A 96 6.13 4.26 19.24
CA ARG A 96 6.00 4.12 17.77
C ARG A 96 7.09 3.26 17.12
N THR A 97 8.24 3.09 17.78
CA THR A 97 9.35 2.28 17.33
C THR A 97 9.11 0.77 17.49
N ASP A 98 8.24 0.39 18.40
CA ASP A 98 7.96 -1.00 18.75
C ASP A 98 6.65 -1.50 18.12
N VAL A 99 5.96 -0.66 17.32
CA VAL A 99 4.72 -0.99 16.61
C VAL A 99 5.05 -1.35 15.17
N HIS A 100 4.89 -2.62 14.78
CA HIS A 100 5.10 -3.06 13.41
C HIS A 100 3.78 -3.26 12.68
N TYR A 101 2.84 -3.99 13.27
CA TYR A 101 1.54 -4.27 12.67
C TYR A 101 0.42 -3.60 13.47
N VAL A 102 -0.49 -2.97 12.76
CA VAL A 102 -1.75 -2.47 13.30
C VAL A 102 -2.89 -3.10 12.54
N VAL A 103 -3.88 -3.62 13.26
CA VAL A 103 -5.02 -4.34 12.70
C VAL A 103 -6.31 -3.69 13.17
N THR A 104 -7.19 -3.39 12.24
CA THR A 104 -8.59 -3.02 12.49
C THR A 104 -9.50 -3.85 11.61
N GLU A 105 -10.81 -3.68 11.73
CA GLU A 105 -11.81 -4.30 10.85
C GLU A 105 -11.68 -3.85 9.38
N PHE A 106 -10.90 -2.79 9.11
CA PHE A 106 -10.64 -2.26 7.75
C PHE A 106 -9.34 -2.75 7.14
N GLY A 107 -8.57 -3.57 7.84
CA GLY A 107 -7.37 -4.18 7.30
C GLY A 107 -6.18 -4.21 8.23
N ILE A 108 -4.99 -4.32 7.63
CA ILE A 108 -3.70 -4.45 8.32
C ILE A 108 -2.73 -3.42 7.75
N ALA A 109 -2.11 -2.61 8.61
CA ALA A 109 -1.01 -1.74 8.26
C ALA A 109 0.31 -2.27 8.84
N TYR A 110 1.38 -2.24 8.02
CA TYR A 110 2.74 -2.50 8.45
C TYR A 110 3.49 -1.17 8.57
N LEU A 111 3.94 -0.83 9.77
CA LEU A 111 4.49 0.50 10.08
C LEU A 111 6.02 0.52 10.27
N PHE A 112 6.67 -0.64 10.40
CA PHE A 112 8.12 -0.70 10.61
C PHE A 112 8.88 -0.18 9.38
N GLY A 113 9.91 0.63 9.62
CA GLY A 113 10.69 1.25 8.54
C GLY A 113 9.96 2.34 7.74
N LYS A 114 8.71 2.66 8.09
CA LYS A 114 7.90 3.67 7.39
C LYS A 114 8.14 5.08 7.94
N SER A 115 8.17 6.06 7.04
CA SER A 115 8.18 7.49 7.38
C SER A 115 6.87 7.90 8.09
N ILE A 116 6.86 9.05 8.77
CA ILE A 116 5.64 9.58 9.40
C ILE A 116 4.51 9.76 8.38
N ARG A 117 4.82 10.21 7.16
CA ARG A 117 3.85 10.31 6.06
C ARG A 117 3.19 8.98 5.75
N GLU A 118 3.99 7.95 5.53
CA GLU A 118 3.50 6.61 5.21
C GLU A 118 2.70 6.00 6.36
N ARG A 119 3.14 6.21 7.61
CA ARG A 119 2.42 5.79 8.81
C ARG A 119 1.05 6.44 8.89
N ALA A 120 1.00 7.78 8.76
CA ALA A 120 -0.24 8.54 8.80
C ALA A 120 -1.22 8.08 7.71
N THR A 121 -0.73 7.91 6.47
CA THR A 121 -1.55 7.42 5.36
C THR A 121 -2.12 6.03 5.67
N ALA A 122 -1.27 5.08 6.06
CA ALA A 122 -1.68 3.71 6.35
C ALA A 122 -2.67 3.63 7.52
N LEU A 123 -2.49 4.45 8.56
CA LEU A 123 -3.42 4.50 9.70
C LEU A 123 -4.75 5.15 9.35
N ILE A 124 -4.76 6.18 8.49
CA ILE A 124 -6.01 6.75 7.98
C ILE A 124 -6.81 5.72 7.19
N GLU A 125 -6.14 4.86 6.40
CA GLU A 125 -6.79 3.76 5.67
C GLU A 125 -7.42 2.72 6.61
N LEU A 126 -6.86 2.50 7.80
CA LEU A 126 -7.41 1.62 8.82
C LEU A 126 -8.54 2.24 9.65
N ALA A 127 -8.73 3.55 9.57
CA ALA A 127 -9.81 4.23 10.27
C ALA A 127 -11.18 3.93 9.62
N HIS A 128 -12.24 4.03 10.42
CA HIS A 128 -13.60 3.98 9.89
C HIS A 128 -13.80 5.05 8.81
N PRO A 129 -14.42 4.74 7.66
CA PRO A 129 -14.55 5.64 6.52
C PRO A 129 -15.06 7.04 6.85
N GLN A 130 -16.02 7.15 7.79
CA GLN A 130 -16.58 8.45 8.20
C GLN A 130 -15.57 9.43 8.78
N PHE A 131 -14.48 8.94 9.42
CA PHE A 131 -13.47 9.78 10.06
C PHE A 131 -12.25 10.07 9.17
N ARG A 132 -12.09 9.34 8.05
CA ARG A 132 -10.92 9.49 7.17
C ARG A 132 -10.73 10.90 6.63
N PRO A 133 -11.79 11.62 6.16
CA PRO A 133 -11.62 12.99 5.65
C PRO A 133 -11.11 13.96 6.72
N GLU A 134 -11.61 13.85 7.94
CA GLU A 134 -11.19 14.69 9.05
C GLU A 134 -9.75 14.38 9.47
N LEU A 135 -9.41 13.10 9.67
CA LEU A 135 -8.05 12.65 10.00
C LEU A 135 -7.04 13.09 8.93
N PHE A 136 -7.43 13.04 7.66
CA PHE A 136 -6.60 13.50 6.57
C PHE A 136 -6.34 15.01 6.61
N ALA A 137 -7.38 15.82 6.88
CA ALA A 137 -7.24 17.26 7.03
C ALA A 137 -6.34 17.60 8.23
N GLN A 138 -6.53 16.92 9.36
CA GLN A 138 -5.72 17.09 10.55
C GLN A 138 -4.26 16.66 10.34
N ALA A 139 -4.02 15.55 9.61
CA ALA A 139 -2.67 15.12 9.25
C ALA A 139 -1.92 16.15 8.39
N LYS A 140 -2.62 16.87 7.49
CA LYS A 140 -2.06 17.99 6.74
C LYS A 140 -1.74 19.18 7.65
N ALA A 141 -2.65 19.53 8.53
CA ALA A 141 -2.45 20.64 9.49
C ALA A 141 -1.25 20.40 10.41
N LEU A 142 -0.98 19.13 10.77
CA LEU A 142 0.19 18.72 11.55
C LEU A 142 1.47 18.56 10.71
N GLY A 143 1.42 18.75 9.38
CA GLY A 143 2.56 18.61 8.50
C GLY A 143 2.99 17.14 8.24
N TYR A 144 2.17 16.16 8.60
CA TYR A 144 2.46 14.74 8.34
C TYR A 144 2.22 14.40 6.87
N LEU A 145 1.28 15.06 6.24
CA LEU A 145 0.96 14.92 4.82
C LEU A 145 1.23 16.24 4.07
N SER A 146 1.57 16.13 2.80
CA SER A 146 1.75 17.30 1.94
C SER A 146 0.40 17.99 1.68
N THR A 147 0.43 19.32 1.50
CA THR A 147 -0.77 20.13 1.25
C THR A 147 -1.46 19.79 -0.07
N ASP A 148 -0.69 19.33 -1.04
CA ASP A 148 -1.14 18.91 -2.37
C ASP A 148 -1.64 17.46 -2.43
N GLN A 149 -1.46 16.68 -1.36
CA GLN A 149 -1.98 15.31 -1.29
C GLN A 149 -3.52 15.33 -1.24
N THR A 150 -4.17 14.45 -1.99
CA THR A 150 -5.63 14.33 -2.03
C THR A 150 -6.09 13.03 -1.38
N LEU A 151 -7.18 13.10 -0.65
CA LEU A 151 -7.93 11.93 -0.19
C LEU A 151 -8.97 11.63 -1.29
N GLN A 152 -8.64 10.72 -2.19
CA GLN A 152 -9.65 10.15 -3.07
C GLN A 152 -10.44 9.12 -2.26
N ASN A 153 -11.76 9.00 -2.52
CA ASN A 153 -12.66 8.12 -1.78
C ASN A 153 -12.01 6.74 -1.59
N LEU A 154 -11.44 6.52 -0.42
CA LEU A 154 -10.82 5.24 -0.08
C LEU A 154 -11.94 4.21 0.01
N ARG A 155 -12.12 3.41 -1.04
CA ARG A 155 -12.79 2.13 -0.92
C ARG A 155 -11.92 1.22 -0.09
N ALA A 156 -12.54 0.27 0.59
CA ALA A 156 -11.80 -0.77 1.28
C ALA A 156 -10.79 -1.38 0.30
N TYR A 157 -9.55 -1.50 0.74
CA TYR A 157 -8.49 -2.13 -0.04
C TYR A 157 -8.91 -3.54 -0.45
N PRO A 158 -8.94 -3.88 -1.75
CA PRO A 158 -9.44 -5.16 -2.23
C PRO A 158 -8.40 -6.27 -2.03
N VAL A 159 -8.34 -6.80 -0.80
CA VAL A 159 -7.42 -7.89 -0.40
C VAL A 159 -7.57 -9.13 -1.28
N GLU A 160 -8.78 -9.37 -1.77
CA GLU A 160 -9.11 -10.49 -2.66
C GLU A 160 -8.43 -10.42 -4.04
N GLU A 161 -7.86 -9.27 -4.38
CA GLU A 161 -7.10 -9.09 -5.61
C GLU A 161 -5.59 -9.35 -5.43
N GLU A 162 -5.14 -9.67 -4.21
CA GLU A 162 -3.75 -10.08 -3.97
C GLU A 162 -3.50 -11.48 -4.52
N GLN A 163 -2.44 -11.64 -5.28
CA GLN A 163 -2.05 -12.94 -5.81
C GLN A 163 -0.53 -13.10 -5.91
N THR A 164 -0.05 -14.28 -5.55
CA THR A 164 1.36 -14.65 -5.76
C THR A 164 1.53 -15.28 -7.12
N VAL A 165 2.46 -14.79 -7.92
CA VAL A 165 2.71 -15.25 -9.27
C VAL A 165 4.16 -15.69 -9.40
N MET A 166 4.36 -16.89 -9.94
CA MET A 166 5.67 -17.38 -10.37
C MET A 166 5.92 -16.96 -11.83
N LEU A 167 7.03 -16.28 -12.06
CA LEU A 167 7.45 -15.79 -13.36
C LEU A 167 8.16 -16.88 -14.17
N LYS A 168 8.43 -16.62 -15.46
CA LYS A 168 9.06 -17.59 -16.38
C LYS A 168 10.47 -18.01 -15.95
N ASP A 169 11.16 -17.17 -15.20
CA ASP A 169 12.51 -17.39 -14.66
C ASP A 169 12.50 -17.95 -13.23
N SER A 170 11.37 -18.48 -12.79
CA SER A 170 11.15 -19.08 -11.46
C SER A 170 11.18 -18.08 -10.29
N ARG A 171 11.35 -16.77 -10.54
CA ARG A 171 11.16 -15.75 -9.50
C ARG A 171 9.69 -15.61 -9.13
N THR A 172 9.43 -15.33 -7.87
CA THR A 172 8.07 -15.14 -7.36
C THR A 172 7.85 -13.68 -7.00
N VAL A 173 6.69 -13.15 -7.39
CA VAL A 173 6.24 -11.81 -7.03
C VAL A 173 4.84 -11.85 -6.45
N MET A 174 4.53 -10.90 -5.59
CA MET A 174 3.16 -10.63 -5.18
C MET A 174 2.61 -9.49 -6.04
N LEU A 175 1.51 -9.76 -6.74
CA LEU A 175 0.71 -8.75 -7.43
C LEU A 175 -0.40 -8.32 -6.49
N ARG A 176 -0.57 -7.03 -6.31
CA ARG A 176 -1.62 -6.47 -5.46
C ARG A 176 -2.03 -5.05 -5.93
N PRO A 177 -3.23 -4.60 -5.57
CA PRO A 177 -3.60 -3.20 -5.76
C PRO A 177 -2.60 -2.25 -5.09
N ALA A 178 -2.35 -1.11 -5.70
CA ALA A 178 -1.48 -0.09 -5.14
C ALA A 178 -2.15 0.58 -3.93
N MET A 179 -1.37 0.92 -2.93
CA MET A 179 -1.79 1.64 -1.70
C MET A 179 -1.10 2.99 -1.63
N SER A 180 -1.66 3.93 -0.88
CA SER A 180 -1.05 5.25 -0.69
C SER A 180 0.35 5.17 -0.05
N SER A 181 0.63 4.12 0.71
CA SER A 181 1.96 3.84 1.27
C SER A 181 3.01 3.43 0.23
N ASP A 182 2.62 3.10 -1.00
CA ASP A 182 3.53 2.69 -2.08
C ASP A 182 4.25 3.87 -2.75
N ALA A 183 3.93 5.10 -2.37
CA ALA A 183 4.44 6.31 -3.01
C ALA A 183 5.97 6.34 -3.14
N GLN A 184 6.69 5.96 -2.08
CA GLN A 184 8.16 5.93 -2.12
C GLN A 184 8.66 4.79 -3.02
N GLY A 185 8.12 3.58 -2.90
CA GLY A 185 8.52 2.44 -3.74
C GLY A 185 8.26 2.67 -5.24
N ILE A 186 7.18 3.38 -5.61
CA ILE A 186 6.91 3.76 -7.00
C ILE A 186 7.92 4.81 -7.48
N ARG A 187 8.32 5.74 -6.63
CA ARG A 187 9.38 6.72 -6.95
C ARG A 187 10.72 6.02 -7.15
N ASP A 188 11.07 5.08 -6.28
CA ASP A 188 12.30 4.31 -6.38
C ASP A 188 12.29 3.47 -7.67
N LEU A 189 11.18 2.81 -8.01
CA LEU A 189 11.01 2.12 -9.29
C LEU A 189 11.26 3.06 -10.47
N PHE A 190 10.67 4.27 -10.45
CA PHE A 190 10.87 5.26 -11.51
C PHE A 190 12.35 5.62 -11.70
N HIS A 191 13.10 5.81 -10.62
CA HIS A 191 14.52 6.15 -10.68
C HIS A 191 15.41 5.02 -11.23
N HIS A 192 14.94 3.78 -11.21
CA HIS A 192 15.64 2.63 -11.82
C HIS A 192 15.32 2.43 -13.30
N LEU A 193 14.31 3.13 -13.84
CA LEU A 193 13.98 3.04 -15.27
C LEU A 193 15.09 3.66 -16.13
N SER A 194 15.34 3.07 -17.29
CA SER A 194 16.20 3.70 -18.30
C SER A 194 15.54 4.95 -18.89
N GLU A 195 16.32 5.90 -19.41
CA GLU A 195 15.79 7.08 -20.10
C GLU A 195 14.84 6.69 -21.24
N ALA A 196 15.14 5.60 -21.96
CA ALA A 196 14.30 5.07 -23.01
C ALA A 196 12.96 4.55 -22.47
N ASP A 197 12.95 3.83 -21.32
CA ASP A 197 11.72 3.36 -20.68
C ASP A 197 10.86 4.53 -20.18
N VAL A 198 11.51 5.56 -19.59
CA VAL A 198 10.83 6.79 -19.18
C VAL A 198 10.19 7.50 -20.38
N TYR A 199 10.94 7.69 -21.47
CA TYR A 199 10.42 8.33 -22.66
C TYR A 199 9.25 7.56 -23.27
N THR A 200 9.36 6.24 -23.38
CA THR A 200 8.28 5.40 -23.95
C THR A 200 7.04 5.35 -23.06
N ARG A 201 7.18 5.58 -21.75
CA ARG A 201 6.06 5.59 -20.79
C ARG A 201 5.33 6.94 -20.74
N PHE A 202 6.08 8.04 -20.82
CA PHE A 202 5.54 9.39 -20.60
C PHE A 202 5.44 10.23 -21.88
N PHE A 203 5.95 9.74 -23.01
CA PHE A 203 6.04 10.44 -24.30
C PHE A 203 6.80 11.79 -24.20
N ARG A 204 7.58 11.94 -23.15
CA ARG A 204 8.42 13.11 -22.87
C ARG A 204 9.60 12.73 -21.98
N HIS A 205 10.63 13.54 -22.00
CA HIS A 205 11.72 13.41 -21.05
C HIS A 205 11.28 13.92 -19.67
N VAL A 206 11.29 13.03 -18.68
CA VAL A 206 10.91 13.31 -17.30
C VAL A 206 12.09 12.95 -16.40
N ARG A 207 12.59 13.91 -15.62
CA ARG A 207 13.74 13.69 -14.72
C ARG A 207 13.33 13.14 -13.35
N GLY A 208 12.05 13.22 -13.00
CA GLY A 208 11.49 12.75 -11.75
C GLY A 208 9.98 12.91 -11.73
N LEU A 209 9.32 12.11 -10.92
CA LEU A 209 7.88 12.24 -10.67
C LEU A 209 7.65 13.28 -9.57
N SER A 210 6.77 14.23 -9.83
CA SER A 210 6.28 15.16 -8.80
C SER A 210 5.48 14.40 -7.74
N ASN A 211 5.32 14.99 -6.54
CA ASN A 211 4.49 14.40 -5.48
C ASN A 211 3.05 14.15 -5.96
N ALA A 212 2.48 15.08 -6.73
CA ALA A 212 1.13 14.94 -7.28
C ALA A 212 1.02 13.75 -8.26
N GLU A 213 2.01 13.56 -9.15
CA GLU A 213 2.04 12.44 -10.08
C GLU A 213 2.16 11.10 -9.34
N VAL A 214 3.05 11.00 -8.35
CA VAL A 214 3.19 9.78 -7.52
C VAL A 214 1.91 9.50 -6.75
N GLN A 215 1.31 10.52 -6.14
CA GLN A 215 0.05 10.36 -5.41
C GLN A 215 -1.09 9.88 -6.32
N ARG A 216 -1.16 10.38 -7.55
CA ARG A 216 -2.13 9.91 -8.54
C ARG A 216 -1.93 8.44 -8.93
N LEU A 217 -0.73 7.90 -8.81
CA LEU A 217 -0.44 6.48 -9.06
C LEU A 217 -0.73 5.57 -7.85
N CYS A 218 -0.97 6.14 -6.66
CA CYS A 218 -1.17 5.42 -5.41
C CYS A 218 -2.57 5.64 -4.80
N ASN A 219 -3.10 6.88 -4.86
CA ASN A 219 -4.40 7.25 -4.29
C ASN A 219 -5.51 7.04 -5.31
N LEU A 220 -5.86 5.81 -5.52
CA LEU A 220 -6.82 5.40 -6.53
C LEU A 220 -8.18 5.15 -5.89
N ASN A 221 -9.24 5.46 -6.62
CA ASN A 221 -10.60 5.21 -6.16
C ASN A 221 -11.06 3.78 -6.43
N TYR A 222 -10.22 2.95 -7.06
CA TYR A 222 -10.50 1.59 -7.52
C TYR A 222 -11.80 1.44 -8.35
N GLU A 223 -12.38 2.54 -8.80
CA GLU A 223 -13.55 2.56 -9.71
C GLU A 223 -13.13 2.89 -11.13
N ASN A 224 -12.65 4.12 -11.32
CA ASN A 224 -12.28 4.67 -12.61
C ASN A 224 -10.76 4.78 -12.76
N GLU A 225 -10.03 4.72 -11.64
CA GLU A 225 -8.58 4.77 -11.57
C GLU A 225 -8.09 3.59 -10.74
N VAL A 226 -7.33 2.71 -11.34
CA VAL A 226 -6.84 1.48 -10.71
C VAL A 226 -5.38 1.29 -11.03
N ALA A 227 -4.58 0.94 -10.03
CA ALA A 227 -3.22 0.51 -10.23
C ALA A 227 -2.92 -0.76 -9.44
N PHE A 228 -2.03 -1.55 -10.00
CA PHE A 228 -1.43 -2.72 -9.38
C PHE A 228 0.07 -2.54 -9.29
N VAL A 229 0.64 -3.06 -8.22
CA VAL A 229 2.08 -3.16 -8.05
C VAL A 229 2.50 -4.63 -7.97
N ALA A 230 3.70 -4.90 -8.46
CA ALA A 230 4.37 -6.17 -8.22
C ALA A 230 5.46 -5.94 -7.19
N THR A 231 5.44 -6.71 -6.11
CA THR A 231 6.47 -6.65 -5.09
C THR A 231 7.29 -7.93 -5.06
N ALA A 232 8.60 -7.79 -4.84
CA ALA A 232 9.54 -8.87 -4.66
C ALA A 232 10.24 -8.76 -3.31
N GLY A 233 10.64 -9.88 -2.72
CA GLY A 233 11.24 -9.95 -1.40
C GLY A 233 10.29 -10.47 -0.33
N SER A 234 10.74 -10.45 0.93
CA SER A 234 9.89 -10.79 2.07
C SER A 234 8.86 -9.68 2.32
N ARG A 235 7.80 -9.99 3.06
CA ARG A 235 6.76 -9.00 3.39
C ARG A 235 7.32 -7.76 4.12
N GLU A 236 8.44 -7.92 4.82
CA GLU A 236 9.09 -6.88 5.64
C GLU A 236 10.14 -6.09 4.84
N GLU A 237 10.72 -6.69 3.80
CA GLU A 237 11.76 -6.11 2.95
C GLU A 237 11.37 -6.19 1.48
N SER A 238 10.09 -5.93 1.16
CA SER A 238 9.63 -5.98 -0.20
C SER A 238 9.94 -4.69 -0.95
N ILE A 239 10.41 -4.83 -2.20
CA ILE A 239 10.60 -3.73 -3.13
C ILE A 239 9.54 -3.79 -4.24
N ILE A 240 9.12 -2.63 -4.74
CA ILE A 240 8.25 -2.56 -5.91
C ILE A 240 9.10 -2.71 -7.17
N VAL A 241 8.85 -3.76 -7.92
CA VAL A 241 9.58 -4.11 -9.14
C VAL A 241 8.81 -3.82 -10.41
N ALA A 242 7.50 -3.60 -10.31
CA ALA A 242 6.69 -3.11 -11.41
C ALA A 242 5.41 -2.43 -10.89
N GLN A 243 4.85 -1.58 -11.73
CA GLN A 243 3.57 -0.91 -11.54
C GLN A 243 2.81 -0.89 -12.87
N SER A 244 1.51 -1.14 -12.81
CA SER A 244 0.60 -0.93 -13.92
C SER A 244 -0.62 -0.15 -13.45
N CYS A 245 -1.22 0.63 -14.34
CA CYS A 245 -2.45 1.34 -14.02
C CYS A 245 -3.36 1.45 -15.24
N TYR A 246 -4.64 1.68 -14.96
CA TYR A 246 -5.60 2.07 -15.98
C TYR A 246 -6.51 3.19 -15.49
N PHE A 247 -6.96 4.02 -16.43
CA PHE A 247 -7.84 5.17 -16.19
C PHE A 247 -9.04 5.05 -17.13
N VAL A 248 -10.23 4.94 -16.55
CA VAL A 248 -11.47 4.73 -17.31
C VAL A 248 -11.93 6.04 -17.93
N ASN A 249 -12.21 6.00 -19.23
CA ASN A 249 -12.96 7.05 -19.89
C ASN A 249 -14.47 6.76 -19.72
N PRO A 250 -15.21 7.57 -18.96
CA PRO A 250 -16.61 7.30 -18.64
C PRO A 250 -17.54 7.35 -19.86
N THR A 251 -17.12 8.06 -20.93
CA THR A 251 -17.92 8.18 -22.15
C THR A 251 -17.86 6.92 -23.01
N THR A 252 -16.68 6.30 -23.12
CA THR A 252 -16.45 5.14 -23.98
C THR A 252 -16.52 3.82 -23.21
N ASN A 253 -16.39 3.87 -21.88
CA ASN A 253 -16.20 2.72 -20.99
C ASN A 253 -14.97 1.86 -21.39
N LEU A 254 -13.96 2.50 -21.96
CA LEU A 254 -12.64 1.97 -22.22
C LEU A 254 -11.66 2.57 -21.23
N ALA A 255 -10.54 1.91 -20.96
CA ALA A 255 -9.54 2.43 -20.04
C ALA A 255 -8.16 2.54 -20.69
N ASP A 256 -7.52 3.70 -20.54
CA ASP A 256 -6.13 3.93 -20.91
C ASP A 256 -5.20 3.21 -19.96
N THR A 257 -4.21 2.49 -20.47
CA THR A 257 -3.31 1.66 -19.66
C THR A 257 -1.87 2.10 -19.74
N ALA A 258 -1.15 1.87 -18.67
CA ALA A 258 0.27 2.17 -18.62
C ALA A 258 1.03 1.24 -17.68
N PHE A 259 2.33 1.03 -17.95
CA PHE A 259 3.19 0.10 -17.24
C PHE A 259 4.55 0.73 -16.94
N MET A 260 5.12 0.39 -15.80
CA MET A 260 6.52 0.57 -15.45
C MET A 260 7.06 -0.76 -14.94
N VAL A 261 8.19 -1.23 -15.45
CA VAL A 261 8.82 -2.48 -15.04
C VAL A 261 10.31 -2.23 -14.86
N HIS A 262 10.82 -2.57 -13.68
CA HIS A 262 12.24 -2.47 -13.35
C HIS A 262 13.07 -3.21 -14.41
N PRO A 263 14.19 -2.66 -14.90
CA PRO A 263 15.00 -3.26 -15.97
C PRO A 263 15.35 -4.74 -15.73
N ASP A 264 15.77 -5.11 -14.52
CA ASP A 264 16.14 -6.49 -14.15
C ASP A 264 14.93 -7.46 -14.10
N TRP A 265 13.71 -6.95 -14.23
CA TRP A 265 12.47 -7.71 -14.21
C TRP A 265 11.73 -7.68 -15.55
N GLN A 266 12.37 -7.14 -16.58
CA GLN A 266 11.82 -7.17 -17.93
C GLN A 266 12.09 -8.53 -18.60
N GLY A 267 11.22 -8.93 -19.52
CA GLY A 267 11.37 -10.18 -20.28
C GLY A 267 10.96 -11.47 -19.55
N CYS A 268 10.77 -11.45 -18.24
CA CYS A 268 10.41 -12.61 -17.42
C CYS A 268 8.90 -12.92 -17.36
N GLY A 269 8.06 -12.17 -18.09
CA GLY A 269 6.60 -12.35 -18.09
C GLY A 269 5.83 -11.47 -17.11
N LEU A 270 6.51 -10.62 -16.33
CA LEU A 270 5.89 -9.77 -15.31
C LEU A 270 4.86 -8.80 -15.90
N GLY A 271 5.15 -8.15 -17.03
CA GLY A 271 4.18 -7.29 -17.72
C GLY A 271 2.90 -8.02 -18.11
N THR A 272 3.02 -9.24 -18.61
CA THR A 272 1.86 -10.08 -18.96
C THR A 272 1.04 -10.47 -17.72
N ALA A 273 1.71 -10.80 -16.62
CA ALA A 273 1.03 -11.09 -15.35
C ALA A 273 0.23 -9.89 -14.84
N LEU A 274 0.82 -8.69 -14.85
CA LEU A 274 0.12 -7.44 -14.50
C LEU A 274 -1.05 -7.14 -15.45
N GLN A 275 -0.87 -7.33 -16.77
CA GLN A 275 -1.95 -7.12 -17.73
C GLN A 275 -3.12 -8.07 -17.48
N ASN A 276 -2.86 -9.37 -17.23
CA ASN A 276 -3.90 -10.34 -16.90
C ASN A 276 -4.64 -9.99 -15.61
N CYS A 277 -3.93 -9.51 -14.59
CA CYS A 277 -4.52 -9.02 -13.36
C CYS A 277 -5.46 -7.84 -13.64
N MET A 278 -5.01 -6.82 -14.39
CA MET A 278 -5.84 -5.68 -14.77
C MET A 278 -7.05 -6.08 -15.62
N ILE A 279 -6.90 -7.00 -16.59
CA ILE A 279 -8.00 -7.51 -17.42
C ILE A 279 -9.05 -8.19 -16.55
N THR A 280 -8.62 -9.07 -15.63
CA THR A 280 -9.53 -9.77 -14.71
C THR A 280 -10.33 -8.78 -13.85
N HIS A 281 -9.64 -7.79 -13.28
CA HIS A 281 -10.26 -6.74 -12.50
C HIS A 281 -11.23 -5.89 -13.33
N ALA A 282 -10.83 -5.46 -14.53
CA ALA A 282 -11.64 -4.63 -15.42
C ALA A 282 -12.92 -5.35 -15.89
N LYS A 283 -12.82 -6.64 -16.23
CA LYS A 283 -13.98 -7.47 -16.60
C LYS A 283 -14.99 -7.60 -15.46
N LYS A 284 -14.54 -7.85 -14.23
CA LYS A 284 -15.41 -7.90 -13.04
C LYS A 284 -16.20 -6.60 -12.85
N ARG A 285 -15.68 -5.47 -13.34
CA ARG A 285 -16.30 -4.14 -13.27
C ARG A 285 -17.06 -3.72 -14.50
N GLY A 286 -17.17 -4.61 -15.50
CA GLY A 286 -17.94 -4.36 -16.72
C GLY A 286 -17.31 -3.36 -17.67
N LEU A 287 -15.99 -3.17 -17.65
CA LEU A 287 -15.29 -2.37 -18.65
C LEU A 287 -15.34 -3.10 -20.00
N ARG A 288 -15.41 -2.32 -21.07
CA ARG A 288 -15.46 -2.84 -22.45
C ARG A 288 -14.09 -3.28 -22.98
N GLY A 289 -13.01 -2.68 -22.49
CA GLY A 289 -11.68 -2.96 -23.00
C GLY A 289 -10.62 -1.97 -22.56
N PHE A 290 -9.41 -2.18 -23.05
CA PHE A 290 -8.25 -1.33 -22.83
C PHE A 290 -7.80 -0.62 -24.09
N VAL A 291 -7.26 0.59 -23.88
CA VAL A 291 -6.59 1.38 -24.90
C VAL A 291 -5.11 1.49 -24.57
N PHE A 292 -4.28 1.38 -25.59
CA PHE A 292 -2.83 1.53 -25.47
C PHE A 292 -2.36 2.52 -26.52
N ASP A 293 -1.72 3.59 -26.09
CA ASP A 293 -0.95 4.48 -26.94
C ASP A 293 0.52 4.07 -26.88
N VAL A 294 1.07 3.64 -27.98
CA VAL A 294 2.40 3.04 -28.04
C VAL A 294 3.25 3.68 -29.13
N LEU A 295 4.48 4.09 -28.79
CA LEU A 295 5.44 4.53 -29.80
C LEU A 295 5.77 3.39 -30.75
N PRO A 296 5.90 3.64 -32.09
CA PRO A 296 6.14 2.59 -33.09
C PRO A 296 7.38 1.72 -32.79
N GLY A 297 8.41 2.31 -32.18
CA GLY A 297 9.64 1.60 -31.77
C GLY A 297 9.53 0.78 -30.49
N ASN A 298 8.46 0.91 -29.69
CA ASN A 298 8.28 0.17 -28.45
C ASN A 298 7.72 -1.22 -28.71
N THR A 299 8.55 -2.09 -29.29
CA THR A 299 8.17 -3.47 -29.67
C THR A 299 7.76 -4.34 -28.47
N ARG A 300 8.27 -4.03 -27.26
CA ARG A 300 7.91 -4.74 -26.02
C ARG A 300 6.46 -4.46 -25.65
N MET A 301 6.05 -3.19 -25.64
CA MET A 301 4.69 -2.79 -25.32
C MET A 301 3.70 -3.26 -26.40
N LEU A 302 4.07 -3.18 -27.69
CA LEU A 302 3.26 -3.73 -28.78
C LEU A 302 3.02 -5.23 -28.64
N ARG A 303 4.01 -5.98 -28.16
CA ARG A 303 3.91 -7.42 -27.89
C ARG A 303 3.01 -7.70 -26.69
N LEU A 304 3.17 -6.90 -25.62
CA LEU A 304 2.34 -6.98 -24.43
C LEU A 304 0.87 -6.70 -24.76
N ALA A 305 0.56 -5.61 -25.44
CA ALA A 305 -0.80 -5.28 -25.83
C ALA A 305 -1.46 -6.40 -26.67
N ARG A 306 -0.68 -7.09 -27.51
CA ARG A 306 -1.19 -8.21 -28.34
C ARG A 306 -1.31 -9.53 -27.59
N SER A 307 -0.78 -9.68 -26.38
CA SER A 307 -0.86 -10.93 -25.62
C SER A 307 -2.19 -11.14 -24.88
N GLY A 308 -3.07 -10.17 -24.89
CA GLY A 308 -4.40 -10.24 -24.26
C GLY A 308 -5.49 -10.84 -25.15
N PRO A 309 -6.78 -10.53 -24.89
CA PRO A 309 -7.91 -11.02 -25.67
C PRO A 309 -7.76 -10.79 -27.19
N PRO A 310 -8.31 -11.70 -28.02
CA PRO A 310 -8.03 -11.70 -29.46
C PRO A 310 -8.67 -10.55 -30.24
N THR A 311 -9.66 -9.86 -29.68
CA THR A 311 -10.35 -8.75 -30.37
C THR A 311 -9.58 -7.46 -30.21
N MET A 312 -8.84 -7.09 -31.25
CA MET A 312 -7.99 -5.91 -31.24
C MET A 312 -8.20 -5.07 -32.49
N GLN A 313 -8.42 -3.78 -32.29
CA GLN A 313 -8.39 -2.76 -33.34
C GLN A 313 -7.06 -2.05 -33.29
N VAL A 314 -6.43 -1.80 -34.43
CA VAL A 314 -5.11 -1.17 -34.53
C VAL A 314 -5.20 0.01 -35.50
N GLU A 315 -4.97 1.20 -34.99
CA GLU A 315 -4.84 2.40 -35.78
C GLU A 315 -3.39 2.91 -35.70
N LYS A 316 -2.77 3.15 -36.84
CA LYS A 316 -1.39 3.64 -36.90
C LYS A 316 -1.40 5.08 -37.41
N THR A 317 -0.71 5.95 -36.69
CA THR A 317 -0.36 7.29 -37.16
C THR A 317 1.15 7.36 -37.43
N SER A 318 1.64 8.51 -37.88
CA SER A 318 3.08 8.75 -38.05
C SER A 318 3.85 8.58 -36.73
N ASP A 319 3.26 8.96 -35.61
CA ASP A 319 3.94 9.19 -34.33
C ASP A 319 3.55 8.17 -33.26
N SER A 320 2.43 7.43 -33.45
CA SER A 320 1.94 6.48 -32.45
C SER A 320 1.19 5.31 -33.09
N VAL A 321 1.08 4.22 -32.34
CA VAL A 321 0.20 3.08 -32.61
C VAL A 321 -0.85 3.05 -31.51
N HIS A 322 -2.08 3.29 -31.90
CA HIS A 322 -3.25 3.22 -31.03
C HIS A 322 -3.86 1.82 -31.13
N LEU A 323 -3.93 1.13 -29.99
CA LEU A 323 -4.45 -0.24 -29.92
C LEU A 323 -5.67 -0.25 -29.00
N THR A 324 -6.82 -0.71 -29.50
CA THR A 324 -8.02 -0.92 -28.68
C THR A 324 -8.26 -2.42 -28.56
N GLN A 325 -8.15 -2.93 -27.34
CA GLN A 325 -8.37 -4.33 -26.99
C GLN A 325 -9.73 -4.45 -26.30
N LEU A 326 -10.67 -5.16 -26.91
CA LEU A 326 -12.01 -5.40 -26.36
C LEU A 326 -12.03 -6.76 -25.63
N PHE A 327 -12.75 -6.80 -24.50
CA PHE A 327 -12.84 -7.98 -23.63
C PHE A 327 -13.94 -8.96 -24.01
#